data_92f6c233c4d95654e7b8d937378091ea
#
_entry.id   92f6c233c4d95654e7b8d937378091ea
#
_cell.length_a   1.000
_cell.length_b   1.000
_cell.length_c   1.000
_cell.angle_alpha   90.00
_cell.angle_beta   90.00
_cell.angle_gamma   90.00
#
_symmetry.space_group_name_H-M   'P 1'
#
loop_
_entity.id
_entity.type
_entity.pdbx_description
1 polymer ?
#
loop_
_entity_poly.entity_id
_entity_poly.type
_entity_poly.pdbx_seq_one_letter_code
_entity_poly.pdbx_strand_id
1 'polypeptide(L)'
;MKAYFHSCATLNHIRSSLSSGLADLHAPMSWSLSHVRSPALQAEFERIVDSLTDALDFMKTIGADDSNRGALSSVDYYVSHEGLLLEYEEALTRMQPPPHASTSTSRTADAASSGTEPLPYVLSAHTIWLGDRTRQLDGAHIEFFRGIRNPVGIKVGPTMAPADLVRLLDVVDPHVEKGRVTLIGRYGASRVAECLPAHIRAVKASRHADSVIWCCDPMHGNTVSSPSNPSVKTRLFSDIVSELASALRIHQEENNRLGGVHLELTGDMDANGFSVTECVGGSMQLQDADLARNYQSHCDPRLNYEQSLDIAFLISHFLKAQRIASNANAAAGSATARQINVNGRTPARVPTPKSALVDQDTPNTSSADEILAELVKGISTRS
;
A
#
# COMPACT_ATOMS: atom_id res chain seq x y z
N MET A 1 1.65 25.90 -15.03
CA MET A 1 1.35 25.43 -16.40
C MET A 1 2.30 24.33 -16.87
N LYS A 2 3.66 24.48 -16.81
CA LYS A 2 4.59 23.40 -17.23
C LYS A 2 4.33 22.08 -16.47
N ALA A 3 4.17 22.12 -15.15
CA ALA A 3 3.88 20.94 -14.33
C ALA A 3 2.61 20.20 -14.79
N TYR A 4 1.54 20.93 -15.13
CA TYR A 4 0.30 20.37 -15.65
C TYR A 4 0.53 19.57 -16.95
N PHE A 5 1.24 20.16 -17.93
CA PHE A 5 1.51 19.45 -19.19
C PHE A 5 2.41 18.24 -19.03
N HIS A 6 3.43 18.31 -18.19
CA HIS A 6 4.26 17.15 -17.86
C HIS A 6 3.44 16.04 -17.18
N SER A 7 2.60 16.39 -16.23
CA SER A 7 1.72 15.45 -15.55
C SER A 7 0.77 14.76 -16.54
N CYS A 8 0.12 15.51 -17.42
CA CYS A 8 -0.78 14.96 -18.45
C CYS A 8 -0.04 14.01 -19.40
N ALA A 9 1.14 14.40 -19.90
CA ALA A 9 1.92 13.57 -20.80
C ALA A 9 2.38 12.26 -20.12
N THR A 10 2.91 12.36 -18.90
CA THR A 10 3.34 11.20 -18.10
C THR A 10 2.17 10.25 -17.82
N LEU A 11 1.02 10.78 -17.42
CA LEU A 11 -0.15 9.98 -17.11
C LEU A 11 -0.69 9.25 -18.36
N ASN A 12 -0.71 9.93 -19.51
CA ASN A 12 -1.12 9.30 -20.76
C ASN A 12 -0.14 8.21 -21.20
N HIS A 13 1.17 8.44 -21.04
CA HIS A 13 2.19 7.43 -21.32
C HIS A 13 2.00 6.18 -20.44
N ILE A 14 1.82 6.34 -19.12
CA ILE A 14 1.61 5.24 -18.19
C ILE A 14 0.32 4.46 -18.56
N ARG A 15 -0.79 5.15 -18.80
CA ARG A 15 -2.06 4.51 -19.21
C ARG A 15 -1.91 3.72 -20.50
N SER A 16 -1.22 4.28 -21.49
CA SER A 16 -0.94 3.59 -22.76
C SER A 16 -0.09 2.34 -22.54
N SER A 17 0.94 2.42 -21.71
CA SER A 17 1.81 1.29 -21.37
C SER A 17 1.04 0.17 -20.65
N LEU A 18 0.21 0.52 -19.68
CA LEU A 18 -0.64 -0.46 -18.98
C LEU A 18 -1.64 -1.12 -19.92
N SER A 19 -2.27 -0.35 -20.81
CA SER A 19 -3.22 -0.86 -21.81
C SER A 19 -2.54 -1.75 -22.87
N SER A 20 -1.24 -1.60 -23.10
CA SER A 20 -0.45 -2.45 -24.00
C SER A 20 0.08 -3.73 -23.37
N GLY A 21 -0.26 -4.00 -22.11
CA GLY A 21 0.11 -5.24 -21.41
C GLY A 21 1.38 -5.17 -20.60
N LEU A 22 1.93 -3.99 -20.29
CA LEU A 22 3.14 -3.85 -19.46
C LEU A 22 3.03 -4.54 -18.09
N ALA A 23 1.82 -4.58 -17.53
CA ALA A 23 1.53 -5.20 -16.24
C ALA A 23 0.66 -6.46 -16.37
N ASP A 24 0.67 -7.12 -17.51
CA ASP A 24 -0.11 -8.34 -17.75
C ASP A 24 0.51 -9.54 -17.00
N LEU A 25 -0.25 -10.10 -16.07
CA LEU A 25 0.15 -11.27 -15.29
C LEU A 25 0.11 -12.58 -16.08
N HIS A 26 -0.48 -12.60 -17.30
CA HIS A 26 -0.47 -13.79 -18.16
C HIS A 26 0.89 -14.07 -18.83
N ALA A 27 1.82 -13.11 -18.78
CA ALA A 27 3.15 -13.25 -19.37
C ALA A 27 4.29 -12.95 -18.36
N PRO A 28 4.31 -13.60 -17.18
CA PRO A 28 5.30 -13.32 -16.15
C PRO A 28 6.75 -13.62 -16.61
N MET A 29 6.93 -14.53 -17.55
CA MET A 29 8.24 -14.84 -18.15
C MET A 29 8.85 -13.67 -18.94
N SER A 30 8.06 -12.66 -19.30
CA SER A 30 8.57 -11.45 -19.97
C SER A 30 9.19 -10.44 -18.98
N TRP A 31 9.03 -10.64 -17.70
CA TRP A 31 9.58 -9.75 -16.67
C TRP A 31 11.08 -9.96 -16.53
N SER A 32 11.86 -8.95 -16.87
CA SER A 32 13.31 -9.01 -16.81
C SER A 32 13.84 -8.48 -15.49
N LEU A 33 14.70 -9.26 -14.85
CA LEU A 33 15.49 -8.86 -13.68
C LEU A 33 16.99 -8.72 -14.00
N SER A 34 17.33 -8.52 -15.25
CA SER A 34 18.75 -8.44 -15.67
C SER A 34 19.57 -7.36 -14.94
N HIS A 35 18.90 -6.37 -14.36
CA HIS A 35 19.51 -5.29 -13.58
C HIS A 35 19.55 -5.56 -12.07
N VAL A 36 18.86 -6.59 -11.56
CA VAL A 36 18.93 -6.99 -10.16
C VAL A 36 20.21 -7.78 -9.94
N ARG A 37 21.06 -7.31 -9.04
CA ARG A 37 22.38 -7.88 -8.80
C ARG A 37 22.46 -8.81 -7.60
N SER A 38 21.46 -8.79 -6.73
CA SER A 38 21.35 -9.71 -5.60
C SER A 38 20.93 -11.10 -6.08
N PRO A 39 21.79 -12.15 -6.00
CA PRO A 39 21.41 -13.50 -6.40
C PRO A 39 20.24 -14.05 -5.56
N ALA A 40 20.15 -13.64 -4.30
CA ALA A 40 19.06 -14.08 -3.42
C ALA A 40 17.72 -13.51 -3.87
N LEU A 41 17.65 -12.22 -4.25
CA LEU A 41 16.44 -11.61 -4.79
C LEU A 41 16.05 -12.21 -6.14
N GLN A 42 17.03 -12.45 -7.01
CA GLN A 42 16.77 -13.12 -8.29
C GLN A 42 16.14 -14.50 -8.08
N ALA A 43 16.73 -15.34 -7.22
CA ALA A 43 16.23 -16.68 -6.95
C ALA A 43 14.82 -16.65 -6.30
N GLU A 44 14.53 -15.67 -5.46
CA GLU A 44 13.20 -15.51 -4.86
C GLU A 44 12.16 -15.09 -5.90
N PHE A 45 12.52 -14.16 -6.77
CA PHE A 45 11.64 -13.71 -7.84
C PHE A 45 11.38 -14.82 -8.87
N GLU A 46 12.41 -15.55 -9.28
CA GLU A 46 12.28 -16.68 -10.21
C GLU A 46 11.29 -17.71 -9.67
N ARG A 47 11.38 -18.07 -8.38
CA ARG A 47 10.41 -18.99 -7.76
C ARG A 47 8.95 -18.45 -7.83
N ILE A 48 8.76 -17.16 -7.71
CA ILE A 48 7.43 -16.53 -7.84
C ILE A 48 6.95 -16.64 -9.29
N VAL A 49 7.82 -16.33 -10.26
CA VAL A 49 7.52 -16.43 -11.70
C VAL A 49 7.16 -17.86 -12.08
N ASP A 50 7.93 -18.83 -11.65
CA ASP A 50 7.68 -20.25 -11.91
C ASP A 50 6.33 -20.70 -11.33
N SER A 51 6.07 -20.39 -10.06
CA SER A 51 4.80 -20.72 -9.41
C SER A 51 3.59 -20.06 -10.09
N LEU A 52 3.75 -18.82 -10.57
CA LEU A 52 2.69 -18.11 -11.30
C LEU A 52 2.46 -18.73 -12.67
N THR A 53 3.54 -19.10 -13.38
CA THR A 53 3.48 -19.76 -14.69
C THR A 53 2.76 -21.11 -14.58
N ASP A 54 3.13 -21.94 -13.60
CA ASP A 54 2.47 -23.22 -13.34
C ASP A 54 0.97 -23.05 -13.05
N ALA A 55 0.61 -22.03 -12.24
CA ALA A 55 -0.78 -21.73 -11.93
C ALA A 55 -1.57 -21.32 -13.18
N LEU A 56 -0.99 -20.46 -14.03
CA LEU A 56 -1.61 -20.01 -15.29
C LEU A 56 -1.77 -21.17 -16.28
N ASP A 57 -0.80 -22.05 -16.40
CA ASP A 57 -0.86 -23.24 -17.26
C ASP A 57 -1.91 -24.25 -16.77
N PHE A 58 -2.04 -24.38 -15.45
CA PHE A 58 -3.14 -25.17 -14.87
C PHE A 58 -4.50 -24.56 -15.21
N MET A 59 -4.68 -23.24 -15.05
CA MET A 59 -5.93 -22.55 -15.39
C MET A 59 -6.30 -22.72 -16.87
N LYS A 60 -5.33 -22.61 -17.78
CA LYS A 60 -5.52 -22.90 -19.21
C LYS A 60 -5.98 -24.34 -19.45
N THR A 61 -5.34 -25.29 -18.78
CA THR A 61 -5.65 -26.73 -18.93
C THR A 61 -7.08 -27.06 -18.53
N ILE A 62 -7.62 -26.43 -17.48
CA ILE A 62 -9.01 -26.66 -17.03
C ILE A 62 -10.02 -25.73 -17.72
N GLY A 63 -9.62 -24.88 -18.66
CA GLY A 63 -10.49 -23.95 -19.37
C GLY A 63 -11.00 -22.78 -18.54
N ALA A 64 -10.31 -22.44 -17.42
CA ALA A 64 -10.68 -21.33 -16.55
C ALA A 64 -10.03 -19.99 -16.95
N ASP A 65 -9.20 -19.97 -17.99
CA ASP A 65 -8.44 -18.81 -18.43
C ASP A 65 -9.33 -17.66 -18.93
N ASP A 66 -10.39 -17.98 -19.67
CA ASP A 66 -11.26 -16.97 -20.29
C ASP A 66 -12.10 -16.17 -19.29
N SER A 67 -12.40 -16.71 -18.12
CA SER A 67 -13.25 -16.05 -17.11
C SER A 67 -12.55 -14.92 -16.36
N ASN A 68 -11.20 -14.86 -16.37
CA ASN A 68 -10.39 -13.94 -15.59
C ASN A 68 -9.49 -13.00 -16.42
N ARG A 69 -9.63 -12.97 -17.73
CA ARG A 69 -8.77 -12.14 -18.61
C ARG A 69 -8.72 -10.67 -18.19
N GLY A 70 -9.84 -10.10 -17.75
CA GLY A 70 -9.90 -8.70 -17.32
C GLY A 70 -9.17 -8.41 -16.02
N ALA A 71 -9.13 -9.36 -15.08
CA ALA A 71 -8.53 -9.17 -13.77
C ALA A 71 -6.99 -9.33 -13.76
N LEU A 72 -6.46 -10.17 -14.67
CA LEU A 72 -5.03 -10.45 -14.75
C LEU A 72 -4.31 -9.63 -15.83
N SER A 73 -5.03 -9.06 -16.79
CA SER A 73 -4.46 -8.31 -17.92
C SER A 73 -4.30 -6.81 -17.67
N SER A 74 -4.87 -6.29 -16.59
CA SER A 74 -4.79 -4.86 -16.27
C SER A 74 -4.57 -4.63 -14.78
N VAL A 75 -3.91 -3.51 -14.47
CA VAL A 75 -3.72 -3.03 -13.10
C VAL A 75 -4.45 -1.70 -12.96
N ASP A 76 -5.25 -1.56 -11.91
CA ASP A 76 -5.85 -0.30 -11.55
C ASP A 76 -4.76 0.72 -11.22
N TYR A 77 -4.81 1.88 -11.87
CA TYR A 77 -3.84 2.93 -11.71
C TYR A 77 -4.51 4.26 -11.38
N TYR A 78 -4.17 4.81 -10.24
CA TYR A 78 -4.68 6.08 -9.75
C TYR A 78 -3.52 7.04 -9.46
N VAL A 79 -3.79 8.34 -9.57
CA VAL A 79 -2.81 9.41 -9.34
C VAL A 79 -3.17 10.15 -8.07
N SER A 80 -2.14 10.49 -7.30
CA SER A 80 -2.27 11.29 -6.09
C SER A 80 -1.07 12.23 -5.93
N HIS A 81 -1.27 13.33 -5.20
CA HIS A 81 -0.21 14.23 -4.76
C HIS A 81 -0.61 15.01 -3.50
N GLU A 82 0.36 15.69 -2.88
CA GLU A 82 0.08 16.63 -1.79
C GLU A 82 -0.67 17.85 -2.32
N GLY A 83 -1.80 18.18 -1.72
CA GLY A 83 -2.57 19.39 -2.03
C GLY A 83 -1.91 20.62 -1.42
N LEU A 84 -0.66 20.91 -1.78
CA LEU A 84 0.14 21.97 -1.16
C LEU A 84 -0.20 23.36 -1.70
N LEU A 85 -0.38 23.50 -3.01
CA LEU A 85 -0.61 24.76 -3.70
C LEU A 85 -2.10 24.95 -3.98
N LEU A 86 -2.82 25.57 -3.06
CA LEU A 86 -4.28 25.68 -3.13
C LEU A 86 -4.77 26.41 -4.38
N GLU A 87 -4.05 27.42 -4.87
CA GLU A 87 -4.39 28.11 -6.12
C GLU A 87 -4.34 27.17 -7.33
N TYR A 88 -3.43 26.18 -7.33
CA TYR A 88 -3.37 25.16 -8.38
C TYR A 88 -4.56 24.21 -8.28
N GLU A 89 -4.88 23.76 -7.08
CA GLU A 89 -6.00 22.85 -6.83
C GLU A 89 -7.35 23.51 -7.14
N GLU A 90 -7.54 24.76 -6.72
CA GLU A 90 -8.73 25.55 -7.01
C GLU A 90 -8.92 25.74 -8.52
N ALA A 91 -7.85 26.09 -9.24
CA ALA A 91 -7.90 26.30 -10.70
C ALA A 91 -8.32 25.02 -11.46
N LEU A 92 -8.12 23.83 -10.88
CA LEU A 92 -8.50 22.54 -11.44
C LEU A 92 -9.76 21.93 -10.81
N THR A 93 -10.40 22.62 -9.88
CA THR A 93 -11.64 22.16 -9.27
C THR A 93 -12.82 22.38 -10.21
N ARG A 94 -13.68 21.37 -10.35
CA ARG A 94 -14.89 21.42 -11.20
C ARG A 94 -16.08 20.82 -10.48
N MET A 95 -17.25 21.38 -10.75
CA MET A 95 -18.52 20.79 -10.31
C MET A 95 -18.84 19.60 -11.21
N GLN A 96 -19.02 18.43 -10.63
CA GLN A 96 -19.30 17.18 -11.34
C GLN A 96 -20.61 16.55 -10.83
N PRO A 97 -21.41 15.91 -11.68
CA PRO A 97 -22.57 15.15 -11.21
C PRO A 97 -22.11 14.00 -10.29
N PRO A 98 -22.95 13.61 -9.31
CA PRO A 98 -22.66 12.46 -8.45
C PRO A 98 -22.41 11.18 -9.28
N PRO A 99 -21.47 10.31 -8.87
CA PRO A 99 -21.08 9.12 -9.65
C PRO A 99 -22.22 8.15 -10.02
N HIS A 100 -23.28 8.14 -9.23
CA HIS A 100 -24.43 7.24 -9.42
C HIS A 100 -25.60 7.83 -10.22
N ALA A 101 -25.52 9.09 -10.64
CA ALA A 101 -26.58 9.73 -11.39
C ALA A 101 -26.72 9.23 -12.84
N SER A 102 -25.72 8.50 -13.36
CA SER A 102 -25.65 8.11 -14.79
C SER A 102 -26.15 6.70 -15.13
N THR A 103 -26.49 5.84 -14.15
CA THR A 103 -26.75 4.41 -14.41
C THR A 103 -28.18 3.91 -14.17
N SER A 104 -29.10 4.73 -13.62
CA SER A 104 -30.49 4.28 -13.48
C SER A 104 -31.34 4.72 -14.66
N THR A 105 -31.53 3.82 -15.65
CA THR A 105 -32.54 3.92 -16.70
C THR A 105 -33.97 3.69 -16.16
N SER A 106 -34.13 3.43 -14.86
CA SER A 106 -35.43 3.28 -14.19
C SER A 106 -35.77 4.55 -13.43
N ARG A 107 -36.44 5.47 -14.10
CA ARG A 107 -37.07 6.65 -13.48
C ARG A 107 -38.40 6.23 -12.89
N THR A 108 -38.44 5.75 -11.65
CA THR A 108 -39.66 5.79 -10.85
C THR A 108 -39.79 7.17 -10.24
N ALA A 109 -40.99 7.76 -10.30
CA ALA A 109 -41.26 9.15 -9.97
C ALA A 109 -40.99 9.56 -8.51
N ASP A 110 -40.62 8.62 -7.63
CA ASP A 110 -40.36 8.86 -6.20
C ASP A 110 -38.88 9.10 -5.85
N ALA A 111 -37.97 9.08 -6.84
CA ALA A 111 -36.55 9.34 -6.64
C ALA A 111 -36.14 10.84 -6.75
N ALA A 112 -37.10 11.75 -6.71
CA ALA A 112 -36.90 13.19 -6.94
C ALA A 112 -36.21 13.95 -5.78
N SER A 113 -35.72 13.28 -4.74
CA SER A 113 -35.13 13.94 -3.57
C SER A 113 -33.71 13.49 -3.18
N SER A 114 -33.05 12.60 -3.93
CA SER A 114 -31.65 12.23 -3.66
C SER A 114 -30.72 13.01 -4.59
N GLY A 115 -30.14 14.08 -4.05
CA GLY A 115 -28.94 14.81 -4.45
C GLY A 115 -28.48 14.74 -5.90
N THR A 116 -29.17 15.46 -6.79
CA THR A 116 -28.70 15.68 -8.17
C THR A 116 -27.76 16.88 -8.28
N GLU A 117 -27.49 17.55 -7.17
CA GLU A 117 -26.63 18.74 -7.15
C GLU A 117 -25.19 18.34 -7.51
N PRO A 118 -24.56 19.08 -8.43
CA PRO A 118 -23.16 18.86 -8.75
C PRO A 118 -22.26 19.07 -7.53
N LEU A 119 -21.24 18.23 -7.41
CA LEU A 119 -20.29 18.24 -6.29
C LEU A 119 -18.90 18.68 -6.75
N PRO A 120 -18.14 19.41 -5.92
CA PRO A 120 -16.81 19.90 -6.28
C PRO A 120 -15.76 18.78 -6.22
N TYR A 121 -15.11 18.53 -7.35
CA TYR A 121 -13.98 17.61 -7.48
C TYR A 121 -12.75 18.33 -7.98
N VAL A 122 -11.62 18.11 -7.32
CA VAL A 122 -10.30 18.47 -7.85
C VAL A 122 -9.94 17.50 -8.96
N LEU A 123 -9.62 18.01 -10.15
CA LEU A 123 -9.25 17.19 -11.30
C LEU A 123 -7.72 17.11 -11.54
N SER A 124 -6.93 17.60 -10.60
CA SER A 124 -5.46 17.48 -10.62
C SER A 124 -4.98 16.06 -10.37
N ALA A 125 -5.75 15.28 -9.58
CA ALA A 125 -5.50 13.88 -9.27
C ALA A 125 -6.80 13.16 -8.86
N HIS A 126 -6.76 11.83 -8.73
CA HIS A 126 -7.86 11.06 -8.18
C HIS A 126 -8.00 11.29 -6.66
N THR A 127 -6.85 11.34 -5.97
CA THR A 127 -6.75 11.57 -4.52
C THR A 127 -5.71 12.64 -4.26
N ILE A 128 -5.96 13.54 -3.32
CA ILE A 128 -4.95 14.48 -2.81
C ILE A 128 -4.82 14.31 -1.30
N TRP A 129 -3.65 14.67 -0.72
CA TRP A 129 -3.47 14.55 0.71
C TRP A 129 -3.02 15.86 1.37
N LEU A 130 -3.42 16.00 2.63
CA LEU A 130 -2.92 17.00 3.56
C LEU A 130 -1.52 16.60 4.04
N GLY A 131 -0.56 17.50 3.87
CA GLY A 131 0.79 17.33 4.41
C GLY A 131 0.81 17.51 5.94
N ASP A 132 1.89 17.02 6.56
CA ASP A 132 2.10 17.17 8.01
C ASP A 132 2.19 18.64 8.44
N ARG A 133 2.59 19.52 7.53
CA ARG A 133 2.76 20.97 7.76
C ARG A 133 1.49 21.80 7.51
N THR A 134 0.46 21.25 6.89
CA THR A 134 -0.72 21.97 6.41
C THR A 134 -2.04 21.43 6.99
N ARG A 135 -1.96 20.69 8.10
CA ARG A 135 -3.09 20.00 8.74
C ARG A 135 -3.64 20.71 9.99
N GLN A 136 -3.34 21.99 10.16
CA GLN A 136 -3.89 22.81 11.26
C GLN A 136 -5.40 22.97 11.09
N LEU A 137 -6.18 22.70 12.15
CA LEU A 137 -7.64 22.67 12.12
C LEU A 137 -8.30 23.96 11.63
N ASP A 138 -7.67 25.10 11.85
CA ASP A 138 -8.09 26.43 11.42
C ASP A 138 -7.43 26.89 10.12
N GLY A 139 -6.68 26.01 9.46
CA GLY A 139 -5.91 26.32 8.25
C GLY A 139 -6.74 26.26 6.97
N ALA A 140 -6.35 27.06 5.98
CA ALA A 140 -7.02 27.12 4.67
C ALA A 140 -7.04 25.77 3.95
N HIS A 141 -6.00 24.95 4.13
CA HIS A 141 -5.95 23.60 3.54
C HIS A 141 -7.10 22.73 4.08
N ILE A 142 -7.37 22.75 5.38
CA ILE A 142 -8.45 21.95 5.97
C ILE A 142 -9.80 22.39 5.40
N GLU A 143 -10.03 23.70 5.29
CA GLU A 143 -11.28 24.23 4.72
C GLU A 143 -11.45 23.81 3.26
N PHE A 144 -10.37 23.86 2.46
CA PHE A 144 -10.41 23.41 1.08
C PHE A 144 -10.72 21.89 0.99
N PHE A 145 -10.03 21.05 1.77
CA PHE A 145 -10.24 19.60 1.77
C PHE A 145 -11.63 19.20 2.28
N ARG A 146 -12.20 19.98 3.21
CA ARG A 146 -13.59 19.81 3.65
C ARG A 146 -14.58 20.00 2.50
N GLY A 147 -14.28 20.96 1.60
CA GLY A 147 -15.15 21.33 0.49
C GLY A 147 -15.19 20.38 -0.68
N ILE A 148 -14.14 19.61 -0.92
CA ILE A 148 -14.04 18.71 -2.09
C ILE A 148 -14.60 17.32 -1.81
N ARG A 149 -14.93 16.58 -2.89
CA ARG A 149 -15.53 15.24 -2.80
C ARG A 149 -14.57 14.09 -3.16
N ASN A 150 -13.36 14.39 -3.58
CA ASN A 150 -12.34 13.39 -3.81
C ASN A 150 -12.08 12.56 -2.54
N PRO A 151 -11.62 11.31 -2.66
CA PRO A 151 -10.89 10.66 -1.58
C PRO A 151 -9.69 11.51 -1.16
N VAL A 152 -9.41 11.56 0.13
CA VAL A 152 -8.34 12.41 0.68
C VAL A 152 -7.41 11.62 1.58
N GLY A 153 -6.13 11.97 1.54
CA GLY A 153 -5.12 11.49 2.48
C GLY A 153 -4.84 12.50 3.59
N ILE A 154 -4.41 12.02 4.74
CA ILE A 154 -3.94 12.85 5.85
C ILE A 154 -2.62 12.28 6.36
N LYS A 155 -1.55 13.06 6.31
CA LYS A 155 -0.27 12.67 6.93
C LYS A 155 -0.38 12.76 8.44
N VAL A 156 -0.08 11.67 9.12
CA VAL A 156 -0.14 11.53 10.58
C VAL A 156 1.24 11.20 11.12
N GLY A 157 1.78 12.04 11.97
CA GLY A 157 3.12 11.88 12.53
C GLY A 157 3.17 12.10 14.04
N PRO A 158 4.37 12.06 14.64
CA PRO A 158 4.55 12.13 16.09
C PRO A 158 4.06 13.43 16.74
N THR A 159 3.85 14.48 15.95
CA THR A 159 3.38 15.78 16.44
C THR A 159 1.86 15.91 16.41
N MET A 160 1.12 14.90 15.92
CA MET A 160 -0.33 14.86 15.95
C MET A 160 -0.80 14.35 17.31
N ALA A 161 -1.63 15.11 18.01
CA ALA A 161 -2.31 14.55 19.18
C ALA A 161 -3.48 13.64 18.72
N PRO A 162 -3.73 12.49 19.39
CA PRO A 162 -4.81 11.59 19.01
C PRO A 162 -6.20 12.27 18.98
N ALA A 163 -6.46 13.19 19.92
CA ALA A 163 -7.71 13.96 19.94
C ALA A 163 -7.84 14.93 18.75
N ASP A 164 -6.73 15.52 18.30
CA ASP A 164 -6.71 16.41 17.13
C ASP A 164 -6.94 15.64 15.84
N LEU A 165 -6.43 14.41 15.75
CA LEU A 165 -6.71 13.52 14.62
C LEU A 165 -8.22 13.26 14.48
N VAL A 166 -8.90 12.95 15.58
CA VAL A 166 -10.37 12.73 15.56
C VAL A 166 -11.10 13.99 15.15
N ARG A 167 -10.73 15.16 15.72
CA ARG A 167 -11.33 16.46 15.33
C ARG A 167 -11.12 16.76 13.85
N LEU A 168 -9.94 16.44 13.32
CA LEU A 168 -9.63 16.64 11.90
C LEU A 168 -10.50 15.76 11.02
N LEU A 169 -10.71 14.50 11.40
CA LEU A 169 -11.62 13.58 10.70
C LEU A 169 -13.04 14.11 10.71
N ASP A 170 -13.52 14.63 11.85
CA ASP A 170 -14.87 15.22 11.95
C ASP A 170 -15.09 16.42 11.01
N VAL A 171 -14.03 17.18 10.74
CA VAL A 171 -14.10 18.33 9.81
C VAL A 171 -14.03 17.86 8.35
N VAL A 172 -13.06 17.00 8.02
CA VAL A 172 -12.79 16.61 6.63
C VAL A 172 -13.81 15.60 6.10
N ASP A 173 -14.32 14.72 6.96
CA ASP A 173 -15.32 13.70 6.60
C ASP A 173 -16.53 13.72 7.56
N PRO A 174 -17.35 14.78 7.52
CA PRO A 174 -18.51 14.94 8.41
C PRO A 174 -19.59 13.87 8.19
N HIS A 175 -19.57 13.17 7.07
CA HIS A 175 -20.57 12.15 6.73
C HIS A 175 -20.10 10.72 7.01
N VAL A 176 -18.85 10.55 7.47
CA VAL A 176 -18.26 9.23 7.81
C VAL A 176 -18.34 8.26 6.63
N GLU A 177 -17.89 8.72 5.47
CA GLU A 177 -17.94 7.92 4.24
C GLU A 177 -16.83 6.87 4.24
N LYS A 178 -17.21 5.60 4.07
CA LYS A 178 -16.25 4.50 4.07
C LYS A 178 -15.23 4.62 2.94
N GLY A 179 -13.95 4.61 3.29
CA GLY A 179 -12.84 4.67 2.34
C GLY A 179 -12.52 6.04 1.79
N ARG A 180 -13.25 7.09 2.21
CA ARG A 180 -12.96 8.45 1.77
C ARG A 180 -11.64 8.97 2.32
N VAL A 181 -11.33 8.70 3.58
CA VAL A 181 -10.11 9.20 4.22
C VAL A 181 -9.08 8.08 4.38
N THR A 182 -7.86 8.35 3.90
CA THR A 182 -6.67 7.52 4.14
C THR A 182 -5.75 8.21 5.13
N LEU A 183 -5.51 7.60 6.29
CA LEU A 183 -4.55 8.06 7.28
C LEU A 183 -3.17 7.52 6.94
N ILE A 184 -2.23 8.39 6.61
CA ILE A 184 -0.89 8.04 6.14
C ILE A 184 0.09 8.27 7.29
N GLY A 185 0.35 7.21 8.09
CA GLY A 185 1.25 7.25 9.23
C GLY A 185 2.71 7.39 8.81
N ARG A 186 3.43 8.38 9.38
CA ARG A 186 4.84 8.65 9.13
C ARG A 186 5.54 9.05 10.42
N TYR A 187 5.88 8.08 11.25
CA TYR A 187 6.35 8.30 12.61
C TYR A 187 7.88 8.27 12.76
N GLY A 188 8.56 7.58 11.87
CA GLY A 188 9.95 7.19 12.02
C GLY A 188 10.10 5.91 12.87
N ALA A 189 11.13 5.12 12.60
CA ALA A 189 11.40 3.84 13.26
C ALA A 189 11.45 3.97 14.78
N SER A 190 12.00 5.06 15.30
CA SER A 190 12.16 5.30 16.74
C SER A 190 10.86 5.69 17.47
N ARG A 191 9.82 6.17 16.75
CA ARG A 191 8.62 6.74 17.36
C ARG A 191 7.35 5.98 17.06
N VAL A 192 7.34 5.10 16.05
CA VAL A 192 6.14 4.39 15.60
C VAL A 192 5.50 3.57 16.73
N ALA A 193 6.29 2.88 17.51
CA ALA A 193 5.79 2.04 18.62
C ALA A 193 5.15 2.84 19.76
N GLU A 194 5.62 4.07 19.98
CA GLU A 194 5.07 4.98 20.99
C GLU A 194 3.76 5.64 20.52
N CYS A 195 3.71 6.10 19.27
CA CYS A 195 2.67 7.01 18.81
C CYS A 195 1.50 6.29 18.12
N LEU A 196 1.77 5.31 17.26
CA LEU A 196 0.75 4.68 16.41
C LEU A 196 -0.39 4.01 17.20
N PRO A 197 -0.15 3.26 18.31
CA PRO A 197 -1.23 2.63 19.05
C PRO A 197 -2.26 3.62 19.58
N ALA A 198 -1.79 4.78 20.08
CA ALA A 198 -2.67 5.81 20.61
C ALA A 198 -3.59 6.42 19.54
N HIS A 199 -3.07 6.63 18.32
CA HIS A 199 -3.87 7.10 17.18
C HIS A 199 -4.91 6.07 16.74
N ILE A 200 -4.51 4.78 16.62
CA ILE A 200 -5.44 3.71 16.26
C ILE A 200 -6.58 3.63 17.28
N ARG A 201 -6.27 3.63 18.58
CA ARG A 201 -7.29 3.56 19.64
C ARG A 201 -8.23 4.76 19.62
N ALA A 202 -7.70 5.97 19.41
CA ALA A 202 -8.53 7.18 19.33
C ALA A 202 -9.51 7.12 18.16
N VAL A 203 -9.05 6.69 16.99
CA VAL A 203 -9.92 6.55 15.81
C VAL A 203 -10.95 5.43 16.04
N LYS A 204 -10.54 4.28 16.60
CA LYS A 204 -11.47 3.18 16.93
C LYS A 204 -12.52 3.56 17.95
N ALA A 205 -12.22 4.48 18.86
CA ALA A 205 -13.19 5.00 19.84
C ALA A 205 -14.10 6.10 19.28
N SER A 206 -13.85 6.56 18.05
CA SER A 206 -14.62 7.61 17.38
C SER A 206 -15.68 7.04 16.42
N ARG A 207 -16.52 7.93 15.88
CA ARG A 207 -17.49 7.56 14.82
C ARG A 207 -16.82 7.12 13.50
N HIS A 208 -15.52 7.37 13.34
CA HIS A 208 -14.73 7.04 12.15
C HIS A 208 -14.08 5.65 12.20
N ALA A 209 -14.39 4.83 13.21
CA ALA A 209 -13.75 3.53 13.48
C ALA A 209 -13.67 2.62 12.25
N ASP A 210 -14.75 2.58 11.45
CA ASP A 210 -14.90 1.67 10.31
C ASP A 210 -14.88 2.39 8.95
N SER A 211 -14.53 3.69 8.93
CA SER A 211 -14.59 4.49 7.69
C SER A 211 -13.23 4.80 7.09
N VAL A 212 -12.17 4.83 7.88
CA VAL A 212 -10.82 5.21 7.43
C VAL A 212 -10.00 4.04 6.91
N ILE A 213 -9.10 4.33 5.98
CA ILE A 213 -8.05 3.42 5.52
C ILE A 213 -6.74 3.83 6.18
N TRP A 214 -5.97 2.86 6.68
CA TRP A 214 -4.64 3.11 7.22
C TRP A 214 -3.55 2.77 6.20
N CYS A 215 -2.57 3.66 6.07
CA CYS A 215 -1.41 3.50 5.20
C CYS A 215 -0.15 3.81 6.00
N CYS A 216 0.93 3.06 5.79
CA CYS A 216 2.25 3.33 6.40
C CYS A 216 3.15 4.04 5.39
N ASP A 217 3.71 5.16 5.78
CA ASP A 217 4.77 5.89 5.06
C ASP A 217 6.07 5.79 5.87
N PRO A 218 6.88 4.78 5.65
CA PRO A 218 8.12 4.60 6.38
C PRO A 218 9.28 5.44 5.81
N MET A 219 8.98 6.34 4.87
CA MET A 219 9.99 7.15 4.19
C MET A 219 10.21 8.50 4.89
N HIS A 220 9.13 9.29 5.03
CA HIS A 220 9.24 10.69 5.45
C HIS A 220 9.58 10.91 6.93
N GLY A 221 9.42 9.88 7.78
CA GLY A 221 9.85 9.90 9.19
C GLY A 221 11.32 9.52 9.40
N ASN A 222 11.98 8.95 8.38
CA ASN A 222 13.32 8.36 8.48
C ASN A 222 14.39 9.08 7.60
N THR A 223 14.12 10.29 7.13
CA THR A 223 15.09 11.05 6.36
C THR A 223 16.17 11.64 7.29
N VAL A 224 17.43 11.37 6.96
CA VAL A 224 18.61 11.85 7.69
C VAL A 224 19.62 12.47 6.73
N SER A 225 20.62 13.19 7.25
CA SER A 225 21.77 13.64 6.47
C SER A 225 22.83 12.55 6.42
N SER A 226 23.51 12.42 5.27
CA SER A 226 24.65 11.50 5.14
C SER A 226 25.76 11.89 6.11
N PRO A 227 26.33 10.93 6.87
CA PRO A 227 27.47 11.19 7.75
C PRO A 227 28.72 11.72 7.01
N SER A 228 28.99 11.25 5.81
CA SER A 228 30.14 11.68 5.01
C SER A 228 29.92 13.02 4.31
N ASN A 229 28.67 13.38 4.00
CA ASN A 229 28.31 14.63 3.35
C ASN A 229 26.96 15.17 3.88
N PRO A 230 26.97 16.03 4.91
CA PRO A 230 25.75 16.55 5.54
C PRO A 230 24.82 17.34 4.60
N SER A 231 25.29 17.74 3.42
CA SER A 231 24.43 18.39 2.41
C SER A 231 23.58 17.40 1.61
N VAL A 232 23.89 16.11 1.69
CA VAL A 232 23.17 15.03 1.00
C VAL A 232 22.20 14.38 1.98
N LYS A 233 20.94 14.30 1.61
CA LYS A 233 19.92 13.56 2.34
C LYS A 233 20.02 12.09 1.99
N THR A 234 19.76 11.23 2.97
CA THR A 234 19.63 9.78 2.77
C THR A 234 18.57 9.20 3.72
N ARG A 235 18.34 7.91 3.62
CA ARG A 235 17.56 7.10 4.56
C ARG A 235 18.31 5.81 4.83
N LEU A 236 18.26 5.34 6.06
CA LEU A 236 18.73 4.00 6.38
C LEU A 236 17.63 3.00 6.04
N PHE A 237 17.93 2.04 5.16
CA PHE A 237 16.97 1.02 4.75
C PHE A 237 16.47 0.20 5.95
N SER A 238 17.34 -0.05 6.94
CA SER A 238 16.97 -0.70 8.21
C SER A 238 15.86 0.05 8.97
N ASP A 239 15.89 1.40 8.97
CA ASP A 239 14.87 2.19 9.64
C ASP A 239 13.53 2.13 8.89
N ILE A 240 13.58 2.15 7.56
CA ILE A 240 12.38 2.00 6.71
C ILE A 240 11.71 0.65 6.99
N VAL A 241 12.51 -0.45 7.00
CA VAL A 241 12.03 -1.81 7.30
C VAL A 241 11.49 -1.89 8.72
N SER A 242 12.19 -1.30 9.69
CA SER A 242 11.79 -1.31 11.11
C SER A 242 10.46 -0.60 11.36
N GLU A 243 10.25 0.59 10.76
CA GLU A 243 8.96 1.30 10.87
C GLU A 243 7.83 0.51 10.22
N LEU A 244 8.04 -0.03 9.01
CA LEU A 244 7.03 -0.82 8.32
C LEU A 244 6.66 -2.09 9.08
N ALA A 245 7.66 -2.84 9.55
CA ALA A 245 7.45 -4.06 10.33
C ALA A 245 6.71 -3.78 11.64
N SER A 246 7.10 -2.70 12.34
CA SER A 246 6.41 -2.26 13.54
C SER A 246 4.97 -1.84 13.27
N ALA A 247 4.72 -1.11 12.18
CA ALA A 247 3.36 -0.72 11.78
C ALA A 247 2.49 -1.95 11.49
N LEU A 248 2.99 -2.92 10.73
CA LEU A 248 2.27 -4.16 10.44
C LEU A 248 1.88 -4.91 11.72
N ARG A 249 2.83 -5.08 12.65
CA ARG A 249 2.62 -5.74 13.94
C ARG A 249 1.62 -4.98 14.82
N ILE A 250 1.79 -3.66 14.97
CA ILE A 250 0.91 -2.83 15.81
C ILE A 250 -0.53 -2.85 15.30
N HIS A 251 -0.73 -2.77 13.99
CA HIS A 251 -2.07 -2.90 13.42
C HIS A 251 -2.71 -4.24 13.75
N GLN A 252 -1.95 -5.32 13.72
CA GLN A 252 -2.42 -6.65 14.09
C GLN A 252 -2.76 -6.73 15.58
N GLU A 253 -1.87 -6.26 16.47
CA GLU A 253 -2.08 -6.23 17.93
C GLU A 253 -3.32 -5.41 18.33
N GLU A 254 -3.56 -4.30 17.65
CA GLU A 254 -4.71 -3.42 17.88
C GLU A 254 -5.98 -3.90 17.18
N ASN A 255 -6.01 -5.12 16.59
CA ASN A 255 -7.13 -5.60 15.78
C ASN A 255 -7.57 -4.55 14.73
N ASN A 256 -6.62 -3.97 14.06
CA ASN A 256 -6.81 -3.02 12.98
C ASN A 256 -6.13 -3.53 11.72
N ARG A 257 -6.48 -2.98 10.56
CA ARG A 257 -5.90 -3.40 9.29
C ARG A 257 -5.06 -2.27 8.71
N LEU A 258 -3.80 -2.58 8.40
CA LEU A 258 -3.02 -1.75 7.50
C LEU A 258 -3.46 -2.02 6.06
N GLY A 259 -3.97 -1.00 5.38
CA GLY A 259 -4.53 -1.11 4.02
C GLY A 259 -3.53 -0.86 2.90
N GLY A 260 -2.38 -0.26 3.21
CA GLY A 260 -1.38 0.05 2.18
C GLY A 260 -0.09 0.64 2.72
N VAL A 261 0.84 0.89 1.79
CA VAL A 261 2.11 1.57 2.05
C VAL A 261 2.27 2.75 1.10
N HIS A 262 3.00 3.77 1.53
CA HIS A 262 3.35 4.95 0.76
C HIS A 262 4.88 5.03 0.67
N LEU A 263 5.42 4.74 -0.51
CA LEU A 263 6.86 4.60 -0.73
C LEU A 263 7.33 5.59 -1.80
N GLU A 264 8.59 6.01 -1.70
CA GLU A 264 9.30 6.75 -2.74
C GLU A 264 10.27 5.81 -3.43
N LEU A 265 10.03 5.53 -4.70
CA LEU A 265 10.74 4.54 -5.49
C LEU A 265 11.37 5.17 -6.73
N THR A 266 12.46 4.57 -7.21
CA THR A 266 13.03 4.87 -8.52
C THR A 266 13.45 3.58 -9.23
N GLY A 267 13.16 3.51 -10.52
CA GLY A 267 13.65 2.46 -11.42
C GLY A 267 14.85 2.91 -12.24
N ASP A 268 15.39 4.11 -11.99
CA ASP A 268 16.49 4.67 -12.75
C ASP A 268 17.79 3.86 -12.57
N MET A 269 18.54 3.72 -13.65
CA MET A 269 19.83 3.05 -13.71
C MET A 269 20.81 3.89 -14.51
N ASP A 270 22.10 3.74 -14.22
CA ASP A 270 23.17 4.32 -15.04
C ASP A 270 23.38 3.54 -16.35
N ALA A 271 24.26 4.06 -17.21
CA ALA A 271 24.58 3.42 -18.49
C ALA A 271 25.19 2.02 -18.37
N ASN A 272 25.68 1.63 -17.19
CA ASN A 272 26.25 0.32 -16.89
C ASN A 272 25.21 -0.62 -16.20
N GLY A 273 23.97 -0.18 -16.04
CA GLY A 273 22.90 -0.92 -15.38
C GLY A 273 23.01 -0.97 -13.86
N PHE A 274 23.72 -0.01 -13.23
CA PHE A 274 23.68 0.14 -11.77
C PHE A 274 22.47 0.97 -11.36
N SER A 275 21.73 0.47 -10.39
CA SER A 275 20.62 1.23 -9.79
C SER A 275 21.13 2.52 -9.13
N VAL A 276 20.27 3.52 -9.11
CA VAL A 276 20.49 4.75 -8.35
C VAL A 276 20.65 4.40 -6.86
N THR A 277 21.58 5.06 -6.18
CA THR A 277 21.84 4.87 -4.76
C THR A 277 21.55 6.16 -4.00
N GLU A 278 20.40 6.23 -3.37
CA GLU A 278 19.96 7.37 -2.55
C GLU A 278 19.69 6.97 -1.09
N CYS A 279 19.41 5.68 -0.83
CA CYS A 279 19.24 5.10 0.51
C CYS A 279 20.36 4.10 0.80
N VAL A 280 20.85 4.12 2.03
CA VAL A 280 21.93 3.23 2.51
C VAL A 280 21.35 1.91 3.00
N GLY A 281 22.00 0.77 2.70
CA GLY A 281 21.60 -0.57 3.14
C GLY A 281 20.79 -1.34 2.11
N GLY A 282 20.13 -2.40 2.57
CA GLY A 282 19.38 -3.35 1.73
C GLY A 282 20.23 -4.55 1.31
N SER A 283 19.63 -5.44 0.51
CA SER A 283 20.27 -6.70 0.09
C SER A 283 21.58 -6.52 -0.68
N MET A 284 21.80 -5.36 -1.28
CA MET A 284 23.05 -4.98 -1.95
C MET A 284 24.11 -4.38 -1.02
N GLN A 285 23.82 -4.27 0.28
CA GLN A 285 24.73 -3.73 1.29
C GLN A 285 25.29 -2.35 0.93
N LEU A 286 24.46 -1.47 0.39
CA LEU A 286 24.86 -0.14 -0.02
C LEU A 286 25.33 0.69 1.18
N GLN A 287 26.48 1.35 1.02
CA GLN A 287 27.14 2.16 2.05
C GLN A 287 26.98 3.65 1.76
N ASP A 288 27.24 4.48 2.76
CA ASP A 288 27.21 5.94 2.61
C ASP A 288 28.15 6.45 1.49
N ALA A 289 29.29 5.79 1.26
CA ALA A 289 30.20 6.09 0.17
C ALA A 289 29.60 5.79 -1.23
N ASP A 290 28.59 4.95 -1.33
CA ASP A 290 27.94 4.61 -2.60
C ASP A 290 27.00 5.74 -3.07
N LEU A 291 26.51 6.61 -2.16
CA LEU A 291 25.66 7.75 -2.49
C LEU A 291 26.27 8.70 -3.53
N ALA A 292 27.61 8.78 -3.59
CA ALA A 292 28.31 9.64 -4.54
C ALA A 292 28.28 9.12 -5.99
N ARG A 293 27.93 7.85 -6.22
CA ARG A 293 28.04 7.22 -7.55
C ARG A 293 26.95 7.65 -8.50
N ASN A 294 25.72 7.67 -8.04
CA ASN A 294 24.58 7.92 -8.94
C ASN A 294 23.39 8.57 -8.18
N TYR A 295 23.68 9.51 -7.30
CA TYR A 295 22.64 10.24 -6.57
C TYR A 295 21.96 11.24 -7.52
N GLN A 296 20.64 11.10 -7.73
CA GLN A 296 19.90 11.90 -8.70
C GLN A 296 18.74 12.69 -8.10
N SER A 297 18.37 12.43 -6.85
CA SER A 297 17.24 13.11 -6.24
C SER A 297 17.50 14.59 -6.01
N HIS A 298 16.57 15.42 -6.46
CA HIS A 298 16.54 16.85 -6.15
C HIS A 298 15.66 17.17 -4.91
N CYS A 299 14.97 16.17 -4.37
CA CYS A 299 14.04 16.29 -3.25
C CYS A 299 14.45 15.36 -2.11
N ASP A 300 13.72 14.28 -1.94
CA ASP A 300 13.94 13.29 -0.90
C ASP A 300 14.47 11.98 -1.49
N PRO A 301 15.31 11.23 -0.75
CA PRO A 301 15.94 10.00 -1.23
C PRO A 301 14.89 8.92 -1.51
N ARG A 302 15.05 8.21 -2.63
CA ARG A 302 14.16 7.15 -3.09
C ARG A 302 14.81 5.78 -2.92
N LEU A 303 14.00 4.75 -2.71
CA LEU A 303 14.45 3.36 -2.78
C LEU A 303 14.75 3.00 -4.22
N ASN A 304 15.87 2.32 -4.45
CA ASN A 304 16.19 1.77 -5.75
C ASN A 304 15.38 0.50 -6.04
N TYR A 305 15.62 -0.15 -7.18
CA TYR A 305 14.86 -1.30 -7.61
C TYR A 305 14.99 -2.49 -6.66
N GLU A 306 16.22 -2.81 -6.24
CA GLU A 306 16.49 -3.93 -5.33
C GLU A 306 15.87 -3.70 -3.94
N GLN A 307 16.03 -2.51 -3.39
CA GLN A 307 15.41 -2.15 -2.11
C GLN A 307 13.88 -2.18 -2.18
N SER A 308 13.32 -1.81 -3.34
CA SER A 308 11.87 -1.87 -3.58
C SER A 308 11.36 -3.31 -3.59
N LEU A 309 12.13 -4.25 -4.17
CA LEU A 309 11.82 -5.69 -4.11
C LEU A 309 11.93 -6.25 -2.70
N ASP A 310 12.98 -5.88 -1.94
CA ASP A 310 13.12 -6.28 -0.53
C ASP A 310 11.86 -5.92 0.28
N ILE A 311 11.34 -4.69 0.11
CA ILE A 311 10.10 -4.25 0.77
C ILE A 311 8.88 -5.03 0.28
N ALA A 312 8.77 -5.26 -1.01
CA ALA A 312 7.65 -6.01 -1.59
C ALA A 312 7.59 -7.45 -1.05
N PHE A 313 8.74 -8.12 -0.95
CA PHE A 313 8.83 -9.47 -0.39
C PHE A 313 8.53 -9.51 1.10
N LEU A 314 9.02 -8.53 1.88
CA LEU A 314 8.67 -8.39 3.29
C LEU A 314 7.15 -8.35 3.50
N ILE A 315 6.47 -7.48 2.75
CA ILE A 315 5.00 -7.34 2.82
C ILE A 315 4.32 -8.64 2.39
N SER A 316 4.78 -9.26 1.31
CA SER A 316 4.20 -10.49 0.78
C SER A 316 4.29 -11.65 1.80
N HIS A 317 5.46 -11.83 2.41
CA HIS A 317 5.68 -12.86 3.44
C HIS A 317 4.79 -12.64 4.67
N PHE A 318 4.70 -11.40 5.15
CA PHE A 318 3.83 -11.06 6.27
C PHE A 318 2.36 -11.36 5.97
N LEU A 319 1.84 -10.94 4.81
CA LEU A 319 0.45 -11.20 4.41
C LEU A 319 0.17 -12.69 4.19
N LYS A 320 1.15 -13.45 3.68
CA LYS A 320 1.06 -14.92 3.54
C LYS A 320 0.95 -15.57 4.92
N ALA A 321 1.79 -15.18 5.88
CA ALA A 321 1.74 -15.69 7.24
C ALA A 321 0.41 -15.38 7.94
N GLN A 322 -0.12 -14.16 7.80
CA GLN A 322 -1.42 -13.80 8.34
C GLN A 322 -2.57 -14.66 7.76
N ARG A 323 -2.55 -14.94 6.45
CA ARG A 323 -3.57 -15.78 5.81
C ARG A 323 -3.52 -17.21 6.34
N ILE A 324 -2.33 -17.78 6.52
CA ILE A 324 -2.16 -19.12 7.08
C ILE A 324 -2.71 -19.18 8.51
N ALA A 325 -2.36 -18.22 9.37
CA ALA A 325 -2.85 -18.14 10.74
C ALA A 325 -4.38 -17.99 10.81
N SER A 326 -4.96 -17.14 9.98
CA SER A 326 -6.41 -16.94 9.90
C SER A 326 -7.15 -18.21 9.48
N ASN A 327 -6.63 -18.93 8.49
CA ASN A 327 -7.22 -20.19 8.02
C ASN A 327 -7.14 -21.30 9.09
N ALA A 328 -6.03 -21.38 9.83
CA ALA A 328 -5.85 -22.33 10.93
C ALA A 328 -6.86 -22.06 12.05
N ASN A 329 -7.06 -20.79 12.43
CA ASN A 329 -8.04 -20.40 13.44
C ASN A 329 -9.48 -20.68 12.99
N ALA A 330 -9.83 -20.43 11.73
CA ALA A 330 -11.13 -20.75 11.18
C ALA A 330 -11.41 -22.28 11.18
N ALA A 331 -10.40 -23.08 10.86
CA ALA A 331 -10.50 -24.54 10.91
C ALA A 331 -10.67 -25.06 12.34
N ALA A 332 -9.94 -24.52 13.31
CA ALA A 332 -10.06 -24.85 14.73
C ALA A 332 -11.45 -24.46 15.29
N GLY A 333 -11.94 -23.25 14.97
CA GLY A 333 -13.29 -22.81 15.37
C GLY A 333 -14.41 -23.67 14.78
N SER A 334 -14.26 -24.12 13.54
CA SER A 334 -15.22 -25.06 12.91
C SER A 334 -15.18 -26.45 13.54
N ALA A 335 -14.03 -26.93 13.98
CA ALA A 335 -13.90 -28.20 14.68
C ALA A 335 -14.58 -28.15 16.07
N THR A 336 -14.40 -27.06 16.81
CA THR A 336 -15.02 -26.84 18.12
C THR A 336 -16.54 -26.69 18.00
N ALA A 337 -17.05 -26.00 16.98
CA ALA A 337 -18.48 -25.87 16.73
C ALA A 337 -19.15 -27.21 16.35
N ARG A 338 -18.43 -28.13 15.70
CA ARG A 338 -18.91 -29.48 15.40
C ARG A 338 -18.98 -30.38 16.62
N GLN A 339 -18.15 -30.16 17.65
CA GLN A 339 -18.19 -30.91 18.90
C GLN A 339 -19.38 -30.55 19.83
N ILE A 340 -19.96 -29.36 19.67
CA ILE A 340 -21.10 -28.89 20.50
C ILE A 340 -22.46 -29.41 19.96
N ASN A 341 -22.53 -29.98 18.76
CA ASN A 341 -23.77 -30.43 18.15
C ASN A 341 -23.83 -31.96 18.00
N VAL A 342 -23.55 -32.70 19.08
CA VAL A 342 -23.80 -34.16 19.13
C VAL A 342 -25.07 -34.45 19.89
N ASN A 343 -26.22 -34.31 19.21
CA ASN A 343 -27.38 -35.13 19.46
C ASN A 343 -27.90 -35.69 18.11
N GLY A 344 -27.40 -36.88 17.79
CA GLY A 344 -28.04 -37.94 17.05
C GLY A 344 -28.52 -37.65 15.63
N ARG A 345 -27.66 -37.86 14.63
CA ARG A 345 -27.91 -38.65 13.40
C ARG A 345 -26.72 -38.45 12.42
N THR A 346 -26.08 -39.55 12.09
CA THR A 346 -24.98 -39.60 11.10
C THR A 346 -25.58 -39.54 9.68
N PRO A 347 -25.25 -38.54 8.85
CA PRO A 347 -25.44 -38.64 7.40
C PRO A 347 -24.23 -39.31 6.77
N ALA A 348 -24.47 -40.11 5.73
CA ALA A 348 -23.51 -40.86 4.97
C ALA A 348 -22.39 -39.97 4.40
N ARG A 349 -21.18 -40.50 4.49
CA ARG A 349 -19.93 -39.90 4.05
C ARG A 349 -19.89 -39.81 2.52
N VAL A 350 -20.02 -38.62 1.97
CA VAL A 350 -19.67 -38.35 0.58
C VAL A 350 -18.11 -38.21 0.53
N PRO A 351 -17.41 -38.90 -0.36
CA PRO A 351 -15.96 -38.77 -0.46
C PRO A 351 -15.61 -37.37 -1.01
N THR A 352 -14.88 -36.61 -0.22
CA THR A 352 -14.21 -35.40 -0.69
C THR A 352 -13.06 -35.77 -1.63
N PRO A 353 -12.89 -35.10 -2.75
CA PRO A 353 -11.70 -35.27 -3.59
C PRO A 353 -10.46 -34.89 -2.77
N LYS A 354 -9.46 -35.78 -2.76
CA LYS A 354 -8.15 -35.49 -2.20
C LYS A 354 -7.58 -34.29 -2.97
N SER A 355 -7.35 -33.17 -2.31
CA SER A 355 -6.53 -32.09 -2.84
C SER A 355 -5.08 -32.62 -2.95
N ALA A 356 -4.69 -33.00 -4.15
CA ALA A 356 -3.31 -33.19 -4.50
C ALA A 356 -2.75 -31.78 -4.74
N LEU A 357 -1.93 -31.35 -3.84
CA LEU A 357 -0.87 -30.36 -3.88
C LEU A 357 -0.70 -29.81 -2.46
N VAL A 358 -0.26 -30.67 -1.57
CA VAL A 358 0.41 -30.23 -0.33
C VAL A 358 1.89 -30.21 -0.69
N ASP A 359 2.42 -29.02 -0.84
CA ASP A 359 3.86 -28.76 -0.81
C ASP A 359 4.44 -29.47 0.41
N GLN A 360 5.41 -30.38 0.17
CA GLN A 360 6.09 -31.14 1.25
C GLN A 360 7.15 -30.29 1.98
N ASP A 361 7.25 -28.99 1.68
CA ASP A 361 7.95 -28.02 2.50
C ASP A 361 6.95 -27.27 3.38
N THR A 362 6.43 -27.93 4.41
CA THR A 362 5.83 -27.23 5.55
C THR A 362 6.96 -26.72 6.42
N PRO A 363 7.32 -25.42 6.34
CA PRO A 363 8.08 -24.84 7.41
C PRO A 363 7.14 -24.73 8.61
N ASN A 364 7.67 -25.14 9.75
CA ASN A 364 7.33 -24.74 11.09
C ASN A 364 6.22 -23.68 11.16
N THR A 365 5.17 -23.92 11.92
CA THR A 365 4.06 -23.00 12.22
C THR A 365 4.55 -21.79 13.04
N SER A 366 5.60 -21.11 12.60
CA SER A 366 6.07 -19.86 13.18
C SER A 366 4.98 -18.80 13.05
N SER A 367 4.74 -18.05 14.09
CA SER A 367 3.76 -16.95 14.05
C SER A 367 4.17 -15.89 13.01
N ALA A 368 3.21 -15.10 12.53
CA ALA A 368 3.52 -14.01 11.60
C ALA A 368 4.59 -13.05 12.18
N ASP A 369 4.62 -12.90 13.50
CA ASP A 369 5.58 -12.07 14.22
C ASP A 369 6.99 -12.69 14.21
N GLU A 370 7.12 -14.01 14.35
CA GLU A 370 8.40 -14.70 14.26
C GLU A 370 8.98 -14.62 12.83
N ILE A 371 8.15 -14.82 11.81
CA ILE A 371 8.56 -14.67 10.40
C ILE A 371 9.02 -13.24 10.13
N LEU A 372 8.27 -12.25 10.62
CA LEU A 372 8.63 -10.85 10.47
C LEU A 372 9.94 -10.52 11.19
N ALA A 373 10.14 -11.03 12.41
CA ALA A 373 11.37 -10.85 13.18
C ALA A 373 12.58 -11.49 12.49
N GLU A 374 12.44 -12.68 11.90
CA GLU A 374 13.50 -13.33 11.13
C GLU A 374 13.83 -12.57 9.86
N LEU A 375 12.83 -12.07 9.12
CA LEU A 375 13.03 -11.27 7.91
C LEU A 375 13.73 -9.95 8.22
N VAL A 376 13.30 -9.24 9.26
CA VAL A 376 13.94 -7.99 9.71
C VAL A 376 15.39 -8.26 10.15
N LYS A 377 15.64 -9.33 10.91
CA LYS A 377 16.97 -9.73 11.32
C LYS A 377 17.84 -10.13 10.12
N GLY A 378 17.30 -10.89 9.17
CA GLY A 378 17.98 -11.28 7.94
C GLY A 378 18.38 -10.09 7.06
N ILE A 379 17.57 -9.05 7.01
CA ILE A 379 17.87 -7.79 6.32
C ILE A 379 18.91 -6.98 7.11
N SER A 380 18.80 -6.92 8.44
CA SER A 380 19.71 -6.17 9.31
C SER A 380 21.09 -6.81 9.47
N THR A 381 21.21 -8.15 9.40
CA THR A 381 22.50 -8.87 9.51
C THR A 381 23.26 -8.96 8.19
N ARG A 382 22.66 -8.53 7.09
CA ARG A 382 23.30 -8.40 5.78
C ARG A 382 23.88 -6.99 5.56
N SER A 383 23.77 -6.11 6.56
CA SER A 383 24.34 -4.74 6.55
C SER A 383 25.73 -4.67 7.16
#